data_398d5102af4d6fb88710f439bedb4baa
#
_entry.id   398d5102af4d6fb88710f439bedb4baa
#
_cell.length_a   1.000
_cell.length_b   1.000
_cell.length_c   1.000
_cell.angle_alpha   90.00
_cell.angle_beta   90.00
_cell.angle_gamma   90.00
#
_symmetry.space_group_name_H-M   'P 1'
#
loop_
_entity.id
_entity.type
_entity.pdbx_description
1 polymer ?
#
loop_
_entity_poly.entity_id
_entity_poly.type
_entity_poly.pdbx_seq_one_letter_code
_entity_poly.pdbx_strand_id
1 'polypeptide(L)'
;MYNNIEKELLKGLSKNIQKQIAKLDELDIYTSRHIHSVPQIVNKICKKLNYNEEQTKFFIQCAYLHDIGKIFIPSEILQKKEKLTAEEYAVMKSHTIKGGEFCESIPSLTKYFNVACYHHENEDGSGYPKGIKNVPVEAEIIKVADMYDALVSKRQYKESIEIPKAIEILKEVLIDRHLVNKAIFKALLDVVIENENITDEEKKNIEKIKLSL
;
A
#
# COMPACT_ATOMS: atom_id res chain seq x y z
N MET A 1 -17.24 -8.66 -7.58
CA MET A 1 -17.72 -9.64 -6.56
C MET A 1 -16.52 -9.98 -5.69
N TYR A 2 -16.58 -9.70 -4.39
CA TYR A 2 -15.47 -9.91 -3.44
C TYR A 2 -15.14 -11.40 -3.32
N ASN A 3 -13.84 -11.74 -3.29
CA ASN A 3 -13.40 -13.13 -3.05
C ASN A 3 -13.61 -13.52 -1.56
N ASN A 4 -13.44 -14.81 -1.22
CA ASN A 4 -13.71 -15.30 0.14
C ASN A 4 -12.77 -14.65 1.19
N ILE A 5 -11.49 -14.42 0.85
CA ILE A 5 -10.51 -13.78 1.75
C ILE A 5 -10.94 -12.36 2.06
N GLU A 6 -11.32 -11.62 1.05
CA GLU A 6 -11.75 -10.23 1.16
C GLU A 6 -13.02 -10.10 2.03
N LYS A 7 -13.98 -10.99 1.85
CA LYS A 7 -15.19 -11.03 2.70
C LYS A 7 -14.86 -11.27 4.18
N GLU A 8 -13.87 -12.11 4.47
CA GLU A 8 -13.41 -12.35 5.85
C GLU A 8 -12.71 -11.12 6.43
N LEU A 9 -11.83 -10.47 5.66
CA LEU A 9 -11.16 -9.25 6.09
C LEU A 9 -12.16 -8.13 6.40
N LEU A 10 -13.17 -7.94 5.55
CA LEU A 10 -14.21 -6.93 5.76
C LEU A 10 -15.10 -7.21 6.96
N LYS A 11 -15.43 -8.48 7.24
CA LYS A 11 -16.25 -8.87 8.40
C LYS A 11 -15.68 -8.41 9.75
N GLY A 12 -14.34 -8.37 9.87
CA GLY A 12 -13.64 -7.95 11.08
C GLY A 12 -13.56 -6.45 11.29
N LEU A 13 -14.05 -5.62 10.36
CA LEU A 13 -13.93 -4.17 10.39
C LEU A 13 -15.09 -3.52 11.14
N SER A 14 -14.78 -2.42 11.87
CA SER A 14 -15.83 -1.59 12.48
C SER A 14 -16.72 -0.94 11.41
N LYS A 15 -17.98 -0.64 11.75
CA LYS A 15 -18.93 0.06 10.86
C LYS A 15 -18.37 1.38 10.35
N ASN A 16 -17.56 2.08 11.16
CA ASN A 16 -16.97 3.34 10.76
C ASN A 16 -15.92 3.13 9.64
N ILE A 17 -15.03 2.14 9.78
CA ILE A 17 -14.06 1.80 8.73
C ILE A 17 -14.78 1.38 7.44
N GLN A 18 -15.79 0.52 7.52
CA GLN A 18 -16.58 0.09 6.37
C GLN A 18 -17.20 1.30 5.64
N LYS A 19 -17.70 2.30 6.39
CA LYS A 19 -18.23 3.54 5.82
C LYS A 19 -17.15 4.34 5.08
N GLN A 20 -15.91 4.35 5.54
CA GLN A 20 -14.83 5.06 4.84
C GLN A 20 -14.38 4.30 3.58
N ILE A 21 -14.34 2.96 3.64
CA ILE A 21 -14.07 2.12 2.46
C ILE A 21 -15.11 2.40 1.36
N ALA A 22 -16.39 2.44 1.71
CA ALA A 22 -17.45 2.75 0.74
C ALA A 22 -17.25 4.09 0.02
N LYS A 23 -16.75 5.12 0.72
CA LYS A 23 -16.42 6.41 0.08
C LYS A 23 -15.27 6.30 -0.93
N LEU A 24 -14.26 5.48 -0.63
CA LEU A 24 -13.14 5.24 -1.55
C LEU A 24 -13.59 4.41 -2.76
N ASP A 25 -14.49 3.44 -2.56
CA ASP A 25 -15.07 2.63 -3.64
C ASP A 25 -15.83 3.47 -4.68
N GLU A 26 -16.40 4.60 -4.25
CA GLU A 26 -17.16 5.51 -5.12
C GLU A 26 -16.27 6.44 -5.95
N LEU A 27 -14.97 6.56 -5.67
CA LEU A 27 -14.08 7.49 -6.37
C LEU A 27 -13.84 7.08 -7.83
N ASP A 28 -13.32 5.88 -8.05
CA ASP A 28 -13.10 5.28 -9.36
C ASP A 28 -12.77 3.78 -9.22
N ILE A 29 -12.86 3.04 -10.35
CA ILE A 29 -12.67 1.58 -10.37
C ILE A 29 -11.24 1.14 -9.99
N TYR A 30 -10.22 1.94 -10.25
CA TYR A 30 -8.84 1.60 -9.95
C TYR A 30 -8.55 1.81 -8.47
N THR A 31 -9.00 2.92 -7.89
CA THR A 31 -8.96 3.18 -6.44
C THR A 31 -9.72 2.09 -5.70
N SER A 32 -10.94 1.75 -6.14
CA SER A 32 -11.72 0.65 -5.55
C SER A 32 -10.98 -0.68 -5.56
N ARG A 33 -10.41 -1.11 -6.70
CA ARG A 33 -9.62 -2.35 -6.76
C ARG A 33 -8.42 -2.33 -5.84
N HIS A 34 -7.70 -1.21 -5.80
CA HIS A 34 -6.49 -1.03 -5.02
C HIS A 34 -6.75 -1.14 -3.51
N ILE A 35 -7.77 -0.47 -2.98
CA ILE A 35 -8.10 -0.54 -1.55
C ILE A 35 -8.56 -1.92 -1.09
N HIS A 36 -8.92 -2.81 -2.01
CA HIS A 36 -9.24 -4.21 -1.72
C HIS A 36 -8.07 -5.16 -1.97
N SER A 37 -7.12 -4.81 -2.83
CA SER A 37 -5.92 -5.60 -3.13
C SER A 37 -4.85 -5.45 -2.04
N VAL A 38 -4.50 -4.22 -1.68
CA VAL A 38 -3.42 -3.93 -0.71
C VAL A 38 -3.63 -4.63 0.64
N PRO A 39 -4.83 -4.65 1.26
CA PRO A 39 -5.04 -5.38 2.53
C PRO A 39 -4.77 -6.87 2.44
N GLN A 40 -4.99 -7.50 1.29
CA GLN A 40 -4.70 -8.92 1.08
C GLN A 40 -3.18 -9.18 1.05
N ILE A 41 -2.42 -8.30 0.39
CA ILE A 41 -0.95 -8.35 0.36
C ILE A 41 -0.40 -8.14 1.78
N VAL A 42 -0.89 -7.11 2.49
CA VAL A 42 -0.51 -6.81 3.87
C VAL A 42 -0.77 -7.98 4.81
N ASN A 43 -1.94 -8.63 4.73
CA ASN A 43 -2.25 -9.82 5.52
C ASN A 43 -1.19 -10.93 5.32
N LYS A 44 -0.78 -11.17 4.07
CA LYS A 44 0.25 -12.17 3.76
C LYS A 44 1.63 -11.76 4.28
N ILE A 45 2.03 -10.48 4.10
CA ILE A 45 3.30 -9.95 4.64
C ILE A 45 3.33 -10.07 6.16
N CYS A 46 2.25 -9.71 6.88
CA CYS A 46 2.17 -9.82 8.33
C CYS A 46 2.37 -11.27 8.81
N LYS A 47 1.78 -12.24 8.11
CA LYS A 47 1.99 -13.67 8.42
C LYS A 47 3.44 -14.09 8.23
N LYS A 48 4.13 -13.61 7.20
CA LYS A 48 5.57 -13.89 6.98
C LYS A 48 6.47 -13.24 8.03
N LEU A 49 6.05 -12.11 8.58
CA LEU A 49 6.73 -11.41 9.67
C LEU A 49 6.35 -11.94 11.06
N ASN A 50 5.49 -12.98 11.15
CA ASN A 50 5.01 -13.58 12.40
C ASN A 50 4.30 -12.60 13.34
N TYR A 51 3.60 -11.59 12.80
CA TYR A 51 2.72 -10.76 13.60
C TYR A 51 1.54 -11.57 14.11
N ASN A 52 1.14 -11.30 15.36
CA ASN A 52 -0.04 -11.94 15.95
C ASN A 52 -1.33 -11.45 15.26
N GLU A 53 -2.45 -12.09 15.62
CA GLU A 53 -3.75 -11.81 14.99
C GLU A 53 -4.22 -10.36 15.21
N GLU A 54 -3.99 -9.80 16.40
CA GLU A 54 -4.37 -8.42 16.73
C GLU A 54 -3.55 -7.41 15.93
N GLN A 55 -2.24 -7.59 15.85
CA GLN A 55 -1.34 -6.76 15.05
C GLN A 55 -1.68 -6.86 13.57
N THR A 56 -1.89 -8.07 13.06
CA THR A 56 -2.28 -8.30 11.66
C THR A 56 -3.59 -7.60 11.33
N LYS A 57 -4.58 -7.70 12.21
CA LYS A 57 -5.85 -6.99 12.06
C LYS A 57 -5.67 -5.47 12.03
N PHE A 58 -4.82 -4.93 12.88
CA PHE A 58 -4.49 -3.49 12.87
C PHE A 58 -3.87 -3.07 11.53
N PHE A 59 -2.87 -3.79 11.03
CA PHE A 59 -2.22 -3.47 9.75
C PHE A 59 -3.18 -3.60 8.55
N ILE A 60 -4.09 -4.56 8.57
CA ILE A 60 -5.14 -4.67 7.55
C ILE A 60 -6.06 -3.44 7.57
N GLN A 61 -6.44 -2.95 8.75
CA GLN A 61 -7.24 -1.73 8.90
C GLN A 61 -6.46 -0.51 8.40
N CYS A 62 -5.16 -0.44 8.68
CA CYS A 62 -4.25 0.56 8.12
C CYS A 62 -4.25 0.54 6.59
N ALA A 63 -4.16 -0.66 6.00
CA ALA A 63 -4.19 -0.82 4.55
C ALA A 63 -5.48 -0.31 3.89
N TYR A 64 -6.63 -0.52 4.53
CA TYR A 64 -7.89 0.03 4.02
C TYR A 64 -7.99 1.55 4.09
N LEU A 65 -7.25 2.19 5.01
CA LEU A 65 -7.38 3.62 5.31
C LEU A 65 -6.20 4.48 4.82
N HIS A 66 -5.12 3.86 4.30
CA HIS A 66 -3.93 4.63 3.92
C HIS A 66 -4.23 5.77 2.95
N ASP A 67 -5.11 5.52 2.01
CA ASP A 67 -5.50 6.43 0.94
C ASP A 67 -6.78 7.24 1.22
N ILE A 68 -7.28 7.24 2.46
CA ILE A 68 -8.57 7.89 2.80
C ILE A 68 -8.62 9.38 2.41
N GLY A 69 -7.48 10.04 2.38
CA GLY A 69 -7.41 11.44 1.97
C GLY A 69 -7.70 11.69 0.49
N LYS A 70 -7.75 10.66 -0.36
CA LYS A 70 -8.13 10.77 -1.77
C LYS A 70 -9.57 11.27 -1.96
N ILE A 71 -10.45 11.09 -0.97
CA ILE A 71 -11.80 11.66 -1.00
C ILE A 71 -11.81 13.20 -1.05
N PHE A 72 -10.70 13.86 -0.76
CA PHE A 72 -10.52 15.32 -0.82
C PHE A 72 -9.72 15.79 -2.04
N ILE A 73 -9.34 14.89 -2.93
CA ILE A 73 -8.63 15.23 -4.16
C ILE A 73 -9.66 15.49 -5.27
N PRO A 74 -9.52 16.58 -6.04
CA PRO A 74 -10.40 16.87 -7.16
C PRO A 74 -10.44 15.69 -8.15
N SER A 75 -11.65 15.33 -8.61
CA SER A 75 -11.86 14.17 -9.49
C SER A 75 -11.11 14.29 -10.82
N GLU A 76 -10.97 15.51 -11.34
CA GLU A 76 -10.21 15.80 -12.56
C GLU A 76 -8.72 15.50 -12.44
N ILE A 77 -8.15 15.58 -11.22
CA ILE A 77 -6.77 15.20 -10.94
C ILE A 77 -6.69 13.70 -10.67
N LEU A 78 -7.60 13.16 -9.86
CA LEU A 78 -7.61 11.76 -9.46
C LEU A 78 -7.80 10.82 -10.66
N GLN A 79 -8.69 11.21 -11.60
CA GLN A 79 -9.07 10.41 -12.76
C GLN A 79 -8.35 10.83 -14.06
N LYS A 80 -7.32 11.68 -13.97
CA LYS A 80 -6.56 12.12 -15.14
C LYS A 80 -5.83 10.94 -15.79
N LYS A 81 -5.97 10.81 -17.11
CA LYS A 81 -5.32 9.75 -17.90
C LYS A 81 -3.91 10.11 -18.31
N GLU A 82 -3.64 11.39 -18.48
CA GLU A 82 -2.33 11.93 -18.81
C GLU A 82 -1.47 12.04 -17.56
N LYS A 83 -0.16 12.19 -17.77
CA LYS A 83 0.78 12.46 -16.67
C LYS A 83 0.39 13.77 -15.96
N LEU A 84 0.36 13.73 -14.63
CA LEU A 84 0.11 14.91 -13.81
C LEU A 84 1.22 15.97 -14.02
N THR A 85 0.84 17.26 -14.07
CA THR A 85 1.82 18.35 -13.97
C THR A 85 2.44 18.38 -12.56
N ALA A 86 3.44 19.21 -12.36
CA ALA A 86 4.08 19.35 -11.03
C ALA A 86 3.08 19.88 -9.99
N GLU A 87 2.21 20.82 -10.37
CA GLU A 87 1.17 21.42 -9.54
C GLU A 87 0.08 20.39 -9.21
N GLU A 88 -0.42 19.64 -10.19
CA GLU A 88 -1.38 18.57 -10.00
C GLU A 88 -0.82 17.46 -9.12
N TYR A 89 0.46 17.12 -9.30
CA TYR A 89 1.13 16.13 -8.44
C TYR A 89 1.28 16.62 -7.00
N ALA A 90 1.52 17.91 -6.79
CA ALA A 90 1.52 18.51 -5.45
C ALA A 90 0.13 18.41 -4.79
N VAL A 91 -0.95 18.64 -5.55
CA VAL A 91 -2.33 18.43 -5.08
C VAL A 91 -2.56 16.94 -4.77
N MET A 92 -2.14 16.03 -5.65
CA MET A 92 -2.26 14.58 -5.41
C MET A 92 -1.54 14.18 -4.12
N LYS A 93 -0.31 14.65 -3.87
CA LYS A 93 0.43 14.35 -2.63
C LYS A 93 -0.28 14.83 -1.36
N SER A 94 -1.13 15.85 -1.46
CA SER A 94 -1.86 16.37 -0.29
C SER A 94 -2.85 15.36 0.32
N HIS A 95 -3.16 14.24 -0.38
CA HIS A 95 -4.02 13.19 0.21
C HIS A 95 -3.43 12.65 1.51
N THR A 96 -2.11 12.63 1.67
CA THR A 96 -1.45 12.15 2.89
C THR A 96 -1.76 13.06 4.09
N ILE A 97 -1.60 14.37 3.94
CA ILE A 97 -1.92 15.35 4.99
C ILE A 97 -3.43 15.32 5.27
N LYS A 98 -4.26 15.43 4.24
CA LYS A 98 -5.73 15.42 4.37
C LYS A 98 -6.25 14.12 4.99
N GLY A 99 -5.62 12.98 4.67
CA GLY A 99 -5.94 11.69 5.26
C GLY A 99 -5.59 11.63 6.75
N GLY A 100 -4.42 12.13 7.13
CA GLY A 100 -4.02 12.27 8.53
C GLY A 100 -4.99 13.15 9.32
N GLU A 101 -5.26 14.38 8.86
CA GLU A 101 -6.21 15.31 9.46
C GLU A 101 -7.62 14.71 9.59
N PHE A 102 -8.07 14.01 8.56
CA PHE A 102 -9.35 13.29 8.60
C PHE A 102 -9.36 12.21 9.68
N CYS A 103 -8.30 11.41 9.80
CA CYS A 103 -8.20 10.39 10.85
C CYS A 103 -8.20 11.04 12.25
N GLU A 104 -7.50 12.16 12.45
CA GLU A 104 -7.49 12.88 13.73
C GLU A 104 -8.87 13.48 14.09
N SER A 105 -9.63 13.91 13.10
CA SER A 105 -10.95 14.51 13.31
C SER A 105 -12.01 13.52 13.84
N ILE A 106 -11.74 12.21 13.77
CA ILE A 106 -12.68 11.16 14.18
C ILE A 106 -12.03 10.28 15.25
N PRO A 107 -12.47 10.32 16.54
CA PRO A 107 -11.80 9.64 17.65
C PRO A 107 -11.52 8.15 17.42
N SER A 108 -12.40 7.43 16.74
CA SER A 108 -12.22 6.00 16.44
C SER A 108 -11.21 5.73 15.31
N LEU A 109 -10.77 6.74 14.58
CA LEU A 109 -9.80 6.64 13.48
C LEU A 109 -8.44 7.25 13.81
N THR A 110 -8.28 7.97 14.93
CA THR A 110 -7.04 8.66 15.30
C THR A 110 -5.80 7.74 15.27
N LYS A 111 -5.94 6.47 15.66
CA LYS A 111 -4.86 5.49 15.64
C LYS A 111 -4.34 5.14 14.23
N TYR A 112 -5.04 5.55 13.17
CA TYR A 112 -4.62 5.35 11.77
C TYR A 112 -3.98 6.60 11.16
N PHE A 113 -3.76 7.66 11.95
CA PHE A 113 -3.10 8.88 11.50
C PHE A 113 -1.75 8.58 10.83
N ASN A 114 -0.91 7.79 11.48
CA ASN A 114 0.43 7.49 10.98
C ASN A 114 0.40 6.91 9.57
N VAL A 115 -0.42 5.91 9.34
CA VAL A 115 -0.48 5.28 8.00
C VAL A 115 -1.08 6.22 6.97
N ALA A 116 -2.17 6.93 7.29
CA ALA A 116 -2.78 7.86 6.35
C ALA A 116 -1.84 9.01 5.98
N CYS A 117 -1.01 9.47 6.93
CA CYS A 117 -0.10 10.60 6.73
C CYS A 117 1.26 10.16 6.17
N TYR A 118 1.83 9.00 6.59
CA TYR A 118 3.25 8.70 6.41
C TYR A 118 3.57 7.52 5.50
N HIS A 119 2.58 6.87 4.86
CA HIS A 119 2.84 5.72 3.97
C HIS A 119 3.70 6.05 2.73
N HIS A 120 3.94 7.31 2.44
CA HIS A 120 4.87 7.76 1.40
C HIS A 120 6.20 8.31 1.94
N GLU A 121 6.41 8.28 3.25
CA GLU A 121 7.72 8.64 3.83
C GLU A 121 8.77 7.57 3.52
N ASN A 122 10.05 7.96 3.56
CA ASN A 122 11.20 7.11 3.31
C ASN A 122 12.12 7.12 4.54
N GLU A 123 12.77 6.00 4.86
CA GLU A 123 13.71 5.90 5.99
C GLU A 123 14.88 6.90 5.91
N ASP A 124 15.26 7.33 4.71
CA ASP A 124 16.30 8.35 4.49
C ASP A 124 15.78 9.80 4.64
N GLY A 125 14.46 9.99 4.79
CA GLY A 125 13.79 11.29 4.86
C GLY A 125 13.52 11.94 3.50
N SER A 126 13.72 11.26 2.39
CA SER A 126 13.42 11.76 1.04
C SER A 126 11.94 11.64 0.64
N GLY A 127 11.11 11.07 1.52
CA GLY A 127 9.67 10.90 1.31
C GLY A 127 8.84 12.16 1.52
N TYR A 128 7.54 11.98 1.57
CA TYR A 128 6.59 13.06 1.85
C TYR A 128 5.46 12.57 2.77
N PRO A 129 4.75 13.45 3.48
CA PRO A 129 4.71 14.92 3.35
C PRO A 129 5.75 15.68 4.21
N LYS A 130 6.40 15.05 5.18
CA LYS A 130 7.24 15.74 6.16
C LYS A 130 8.73 15.41 6.06
N GLY A 131 9.12 14.39 5.31
CA GLY A 131 10.49 13.90 5.22
C GLY A 131 10.99 13.36 6.56
N ILE A 132 10.15 12.63 7.29
CA ILE A 132 10.53 12.04 8.57
C ILE A 132 11.47 10.85 8.36
N LYS A 133 12.39 10.66 9.31
CA LYS A 133 13.15 9.42 9.48
C LYS A 133 12.49 8.58 10.57
N ASN A 134 12.83 7.30 10.66
CA ASN A 134 12.16 6.35 11.56
C ASN A 134 10.64 6.26 11.25
N VAL A 135 10.35 5.89 10.02
CA VAL A 135 8.98 5.73 9.54
C VAL A 135 8.24 4.69 10.39
N PRO A 136 7.01 4.94 10.84
CA PRO A 136 6.23 3.94 11.57
C PRO A 136 6.09 2.64 10.78
N VAL A 137 6.26 1.49 11.45
CA VAL A 137 6.28 0.17 10.79
C VAL A 137 5.02 -0.13 9.98
N GLU A 138 3.86 0.33 10.45
CA GLU A 138 2.60 0.23 9.70
C GLU A 138 2.66 0.97 8.37
N ALA A 139 3.30 2.14 8.33
CA ALA A 139 3.45 2.93 7.11
C ALA A 139 4.44 2.27 6.14
N GLU A 140 5.54 1.68 6.65
CA GLU A 140 6.50 0.93 5.81
C GLU A 140 5.89 -0.32 5.19
N ILE A 141 5.14 -1.12 5.98
CA ILE A 141 4.47 -2.33 5.47
C ILE A 141 3.48 -1.95 4.36
N ILE A 142 2.67 -0.90 4.60
CA ILE A 142 1.71 -0.42 3.61
C ILE A 142 2.43 0.09 2.36
N LYS A 143 3.49 0.89 2.51
CA LYS A 143 4.29 1.38 1.39
C LYS A 143 4.78 0.26 0.47
N VAL A 144 5.34 -0.80 1.04
CA VAL A 144 5.86 -1.94 0.25
C VAL A 144 4.72 -2.64 -0.49
N ALA A 145 3.58 -2.86 0.17
CA ALA A 145 2.41 -3.49 -0.41
C ALA A 145 1.74 -2.61 -1.50
N ASP A 146 1.60 -1.30 -1.24
CA ASP A 146 1.05 -0.32 -2.17
C ASP A 146 1.89 -0.22 -3.45
N MET A 147 3.22 -0.05 -3.30
CA MET A 147 4.13 0.02 -4.45
C MET A 147 4.12 -1.27 -5.28
N TYR A 148 4.06 -2.44 -4.63
CA TYR A 148 3.93 -3.71 -5.33
C TYR A 148 2.61 -3.78 -6.11
N ASP A 149 1.48 -3.52 -5.46
CA ASP A 149 0.16 -3.50 -6.13
C ASP A 149 0.14 -2.50 -7.29
N ALA A 150 0.72 -1.29 -7.08
CA ALA A 150 0.80 -0.27 -8.12
C ALA A 150 1.58 -0.70 -9.37
N LEU A 151 2.53 -1.62 -9.24
CA LEU A 151 3.30 -2.15 -10.36
C LEU A 151 2.58 -3.30 -11.08
N VAL A 152 2.01 -4.24 -10.33
CA VAL A 152 1.44 -5.47 -10.91
C VAL A 152 -0.03 -5.34 -11.29
N SER A 153 -0.73 -4.31 -10.81
CA SER A 153 -2.14 -4.04 -11.15
C SER A 153 -2.25 -3.06 -12.31
N LYS A 154 -3.23 -3.29 -13.20
CA LYS A 154 -3.58 -2.33 -14.24
C LYS A 154 -4.17 -1.08 -13.62
N ARG A 155 -3.67 0.09 -14.04
CA ARG A 155 -4.17 1.41 -13.65
C ARG A 155 -4.67 2.18 -14.87
N GLN A 156 -5.36 3.29 -14.65
CA GLN A 156 -5.96 4.10 -15.72
C GLN A 156 -4.96 4.57 -16.78
N TYR A 157 -3.72 4.86 -16.36
CA TYR A 157 -2.64 5.43 -17.18
C TYR A 157 -1.45 4.45 -17.35
N LYS A 158 -1.58 3.19 -16.89
CA LYS A 158 -0.47 2.24 -16.89
C LYS A 158 -0.97 0.80 -16.98
N GLU A 159 -0.40 0.02 -17.92
CA GLU A 159 -0.56 -1.43 -17.92
C GLU A 159 0.19 -2.09 -16.76
N SER A 160 -0.24 -3.30 -16.38
CA SER A 160 0.45 -4.11 -15.37
C SER A 160 1.87 -4.48 -15.84
N ILE A 161 2.78 -4.56 -14.87
CA ILE A 161 4.15 -5.05 -15.10
C ILE A 161 4.21 -6.50 -14.62
N GLU A 162 4.91 -7.35 -15.36
CA GLU A 162 5.18 -8.73 -14.97
C GLU A 162 5.85 -8.79 -13.58
N ILE A 163 5.46 -9.77 -12.78
CA ILE A 163 5.85 -9.83 -11.36
C ILE A 163 7.38 -9.83 -11.17
N PRO A 164 8.19 -10.62 -11.90
CA PRO A 164 9.64 -10.59 -11.73
C PRO A 164 10.23 -9.20 -11.98
N LYS A 165 9.75 -8.50 -13.01
CA LYS A 165 10.19 -7.14 -13.32
C LYS A 165 9.77 -6.12 -12.26
N ALA A 166 8.58 -6.29 -11.70
CA ALA A 166 8.11 -5.46 -10.58
C ALA A 166 9.01 -5.63 -9.34
N ILE A 167 9.44 -6.85 -9.03
CA ILE A 167 10.37 -7.14 -7.92
C ILE A 167 11.74 -6.50 -8.14
N GLU A 168 12.30 -6.56 -9.37
CA GLU A 168 13.56 -5.86 -9.69
C GLU A 168 13.44 -4.35 -9.46
N ILE A 169 12.37 -3.72 -9.95
CA ILE A 169 12.11 -2.28 -9.75
C ILE A 169 11.99 -1.96 -8.26
N LEU A 170 11.23 -2.75 -7.49
CA LEU A 170 11.07 -2.52 -6.06
C LEU A 170 12.39 -2.68 -5.30
N LYS A 171 13.21 -3.67 -5.66
CA LYS A 171 14.56 -3.82 -5.08
C LYS A 171 15.40 -2.58 -5.33
N GLU A 172 15.50 -2.12 -6.59
CA GLU A 172 16.26 -0.93 -6.96
C GLU A 172 15.78 0.32 -6.20
N VAL A 173 14.46 0.53 -6.16
CA VAL A 173 13.86 1.73 -5.56
C VAL A 173 13.89 1.69 -4.04
N LEU A 174 13.53 0.56 -3.41
CA LEU A 174 13.31 0.50 -1.97
C LEU A 174 14.55 0.05 -1.19
N ILE A 175 15.27 -0.93 -1.72
CA ILE A 175 16.35 -1.61 -0.99
C ILE A 175 17.71 -0.98 -1.29
N ASP A 176 18.04 -0.80 -2.57
CA ASP A 176 19.34 -0.27 -2.96
C ASP A 176 19.51 1.21 -2.54
N ARG A 177 18.39 1.91 -2.29
CA ARG A 177 18.36 3.27 -1.74
C ARG A 177 18.11 3.33 -0.22
N HIS A 178 17.95 2.19 0.45
CA HIS A 178 17.68 2.12 1.89
C HIS A 178 16.41 2.89 2.33
N LEU A 179 15.33 2.78 1.56
CA LEU A 179 14.09 3.52 1.81
C LEU A 179 13.10 2.78 2.74
N VAL A 180 13.30 1.48 2.94
CA VAL A 180 12.47 0.62 3.81
C VAL A 180 13.31 -0.45 4.51
N ASN A 181 12.75 -1.04 5.56
CA ASN A 181 13.35 -2.17 6.26
C ASN A 181 13.39 -3.41 5.35
N LYS A 182 14.59 -3.99 5.22
CA LYS A 182 14.83 -5.20 4.39
C LYS A 182 13.96 -6.39 4.80
N ALA A 183 13.62 -6.55 6.09
CA ALA A 183 12.79 -7.64 6.55
C ALA A 183 11.37 -7.59 5.95
N ILE A 184 10.81 -6.39 5.79
CA ILE A 184 9.48 -6.20 5.17
C ILE A 184 9.53 -6.58 3.69
N PHE A 185 10.59 -6.16 2.98
CA PHE A 185 10.76 -6.52 1.57
C PHE A 185 11.01 -8.03 1.40
N LYS A 186 11.81 -8.67 2.26
CA LYS A 186 11.98 -10.14 2.27
C LYS A 186 10.64 -10.86 2.47
N ALA A 187 9.79 -10.37 3.37
CA ALA A 187 8.46 -10.92 3.58
C ALA A 187 7.56 -10.79 2.34
N LEU A 188 7.65 -9.66 1.59
CA LEU A 188 6.98 -9.53 0.30
C LEU A 188 7.49 -10.58 -0.70
N LEU A 189 8.81 -10.81 -0.79
CA LEU A 189 9.37 -11.82 -1.70
C LEU A 189 8.84 -13.23 -1.36
N ASP A 190 8.71 -13.57 -0.07
CA ASP A 190 8.11 -14.84 0.36
C ASP A 190 6.63 -14.96 -0.09
N VAL A 191 5.88 -13.88 0.02
CA VAL A 191 4.48 -13.83 -0.48
C VAL A 191 4.43 -14.02 -2.00
N VAL A 192 5.37 -13.43 -2.72
CA VAL A 192 5.41 -13.51 -4.19
C VAL A 192 5.81 -14.90 -4.67
N ILE A 193 6.81 -15.54 -4.03
CA ILE A 193 7.25 -16.91 -4.39
C ILE A 193 6.12 -17.93 -4.22
N GLU A 194 5.20 -17.72 -3.28
CA GLU A 194 4.01 -18.56 -3.07
C GLU A 194 2.89 -18.33 -4.10
N ASN A 195 3.06 -17.38 -5.01
CA ASN A 195 2.05 -17.12 -6.04
C ASN A 195 2.07 -18.23 -7.11
N GLU A 196 0.91 -18.83 -7.36
CA GLU A 196 0.75 -19.91 -8.34
C GLU A 196 0.93 -19.45 -9.81
N ASN A 197 0.83 -18.15 -10.07
CA ASN A 197 0.97 -17.59 -11.41
C ASN A 197 2.42 -17.31 -11.81
N ILE A 198 3.40 -17.71 -11.01
CA ILE A 198 4.83 -17.52 -11.27
C ILE A 198 5.47 -18.88 -11.57
N THR A 199 6.25 -18.94 -12.63
CA THR A 199 7.00 -20.15 -13.02
C THR A 199 8.08 -20.50 -12.00
N ASP A 200 8.54 -21.76 -12.00
CA ASP A 200 9.62 -22.21 -11.11
C ASP A 200 10.95 -21.49 -11.37
N GLU A 201 11.20 -21.07 -12.61
CA GLU A 201 12.39 -20.28 -12.97
C GLU A 201 12.33 -18.88 -12.36
N GLU A 202 11.18 -18.22 -12.47
CA GLU A 202 10.95 -16.90 -11.87
C GLU A 202 11.05 -16.96 -10.34
N LYS A 203 10.48 -17.99 -9.70
CA LYS A 203 10.65 -18.23 -8.25
C LYS A 203 12.12 -18.34 -7.86
N LYS A 204 12.91 -19.12 -8.61
CA LYS A 204 14.36 -19.25 -8.36
C LYS A 204 15.09 -17.91 -8.48
N ASN A 205 14.70 -17.06 -9.44
CA ASN A 205 15.31 -15.73 -9.60
C ASN A 205 14.96 -14.81 -8.43
N ILE A 206 13.70 -14.80 -7.99
CA ILE A 206 13.27 -14.03 -6.82
C ILE A 206 13.96 -14.53 -5.54
N GLU A 207 14.16 -15.85 -5.39
CA GLU A 207 14.89 -16.43 -4.27
C GLU A 207 16.37 -15.98 -4.25
N LYS A 208 17.05 -15.89 -5.42
CA LYS A 208 18.39 -15.30 -5.51
C LYS A 208 18.43 -13.85 -5.06
N ILE A 209 17.42 -13.04 -5.45
CA ILE A 209 17.31 -11.67 -4.96
C ILE A 209 17.19 -11.66 -3.44
N LYS A 210 16.31 -12.48 -2.88
CA LYS A 210 16.09 -12.58 -1.43
C LYS A 210 17.37 -12.97 -0.66
N LEU A 211 18.16 -13.91 -1.19
CA LEU A 211 19.41 -14.33 -0.59
C LEU A 211 20.50 -13.26 -0.65
N SER A 212 20.43 -12.33 -1.61
CA SER A 212 21.38 -11.22 -1.77
C SER A 212 21.13 -10.03 -0.83
N LEU A 213 20.01 -10.02 -0.10
CA LEU A 213 19.61 -8.96 0.83
C LEU A 213 20.14 -9.20 2.24
#